data_df9f8ab46c0d4c92a6a9552895e87dd4
#
_entry.id   df9f8ab46c0d4c92a6a9552895e87dd4
#
_cell.length_a   1.000
_cell.length_b   1.000
_cell.length_c   1.000
_cell.angle_alpha   90.00
_cell.angle_beta   90.00
_cell.angle_gamma   90.00
#
_symmetry.space_group_name_H-M   'P 1'
#
loop_
_entity.id
_entity.type
_entity.pdbx_description
1 polymer ?
#
loop_
_entity_poly.entity_id
_entity_poly.type
_entity_poly.pdbx_seq_one_letter_code
_entity_poly.pdbx_strand_id
1 'polypeptide(L)'
;MDKLIEQKKGLQRKHLPYIAGGFFVLLILVWVVFGNHRSTMRVSADNLTISQVLQSEFKDYVRLSGQVVPIQVVQLSPEEGGIVTERVAEEGAMVKKGEVIIRLRNSNLDLQILNAEAELAEKQNLLRNTQVAMQQDRLSNQLEQAQLAMDTERKLRSYQQQQRLYGEKLVSRENYLQAEEDYRLAQRKQALISQRLQQDSIYRSVQMDQMEDNLANMRTNVVLVRERKNKLEVRAPIDGELGLLDVELGQSVASGQKIGQINDLSDYKIEAQVDEHYIDRVKTGLTASFARGEETYTMSLRKVYPEVRQGKFRTDFVFHGVRPENIRSGQTYYLNLELGQPEQAILIPRGTFFQKTGGAWIYVLSADGRTAYRRSIRIGRQNPQYYEVLEGLEPGECVITSGYEGFGDNERLEIR
;
A
#
# COMPACT_ATOMS: atom_id res chain seq x y z
N MET A 1 81.36 45.06 -75.55
CA MET A 1 81.61 43.64 -75.23
C MET A 1 81.94 43.54 -73.75
N ASP A 2 80.96 43.45 -72.90
CA ASP A 2 81.20 43.35 -71.46
C ASP A 2 80.91 41.93 -71.00
N LYS A 3 81.92 41.32 -70.35
CA LYS A 3 81.79 39.99 -69.71
C LYS A 3 81.27 40.16 -68.32
N LEU A 4 80.12 39.55 -68.06
CA LEU A 4 79.55 39.37 -66.72
C LEU A 4 80.40 38.39 -65.91
N ILE A 5 80.88 38.83 -64.75
CA ILE A 5 81.62 38.01 -63.78
C ILE A 5 80.59 37.45 -62.79
N GLU A 6 80.40 36.10 -62.74
CA GLU A 6 79.65 35.40 -61.77
C GLU A 6 80.33 35.42 -60.40
N GLN A 7 79.68 36.01 -59.36
CA GLN A 7 80.11 35.90 -57.96
C GLN A 7 79.64 34.61 -57.36
N LYS A 8 80.54 33.68 -57.09
CA LYS A 8 80.26 32.50 -56.23
C LYS A 8 80.05 32.96 -54.78
N LYS A 9 78.78 32.92 -54.26
CA LYS A 9 78.47 33.02 -52.84
C LYS A 9 78.77 31.68 -52.13
N GLY A 10 80.01 31.48 -51.70
CA GLY A 10 80.42 30.40 -50.81
C GLY A 10 80.51 30.90 -49.38
N LEU A 11 80.01 30.10 -48.40
CA LEU A 11 80.16 30.37 -46.99
C LEU A 11 81.60 30.64 -46.61
N GLN A 12 81.88 31.88 -46.19
CA GLN A 12 83.23 32.26 -45.77
C GLN A 12 83.58 31.64 -44.43
N ARG A 13 84.74 31.03 -44.26
CA ARG A 13 85.27 30.38 -43.04
C ARG A 13 85.13 31.24 -41.76
N LYS A 14 84.98 32.55 -41.86
CA LYS A 14 84.77 33.50 -40.76
C LYS A 14 83.41 33.38 -40.05
N HIS A 15 82.39 32.80 -40.69
CA HIS A 15 81.04 32.66 -40.10
C HIS A 15 80.84 31.29 -39.46
N LEU A 16 81.72 30.33 -39.59
CA LEU A 16 81.70 29.01 -39.04
C LEU A 16 81.56 29.01 -37.51
N PRO A 17 82.29 29.83 -36.72
CA PRO A 17 82.10 29.85 -35.25
C PRO A 17 80.79 30.44 -34.80
N TYR A 18 80.15 31.35 -35.54
CA TYR A 18 78.84 31.93 -35.23
C TYR A 18 77.71 30.96 -35.53
N ILE A 19 77.81 30.15 -36.58
CA ILE A 19 76.89 29.11 -36.93
C ILE A 19 76.95 27.96 -35.89
N ALA A 20 78.18 27.58 -35.50
CA ALA A 20 78.40 26.59 -34.46
C ALA A 20 77.85 27.06 -33.07
N GLY A 21 78.06 28.34 -32.73
CA GLY A 21 77.50 28.96 -31.53
C GLY A 21 75.99 29.03 -31.56
N GLY A 22 75.39 29.43 -32.69
CA GLY A 22 73.90 29.43 -32.86
C GLY A 22 73.30 28.05 -32.78
N PHE A 23 73.95 27.02 -33.33
CA PHE A 23 73.51 25.65 -33.24
C PHE A 23 73.59 25.10 -31.78
N PHE A 24 74.62 25.45 -31.03
CA PHE A 24 74.83 25.11 -29.65
C PHE A 24 73.76 25.79 -28.74
N VAL A 25 73.45 27.07 -28.98
CA VAL A 25 72.38 27.78 -28.31
C VAL A 25 71.02 27.18 -28.64
N LEU A 26 70.78 26.77 -29.89
CA LEU A 26 69.54 26.09 -30.31
C LEU A 26 69.42 24.72 -29.69
N LEU A 27 70.54 23.96 -29.54
CA LEU A 27 70.56 22.68 -28.79
C LEU A 27 70.25 22.87 -27.30
N ILE A 28 70.83 23.94 -26.72
CA ILE A 28 70.46 24.26 -25.27
C ILE A 28 69.05 24.70 -25.18
N LEU A 29 68.51 25.49 -26.09
CA LEU A 29 67.12 25.90 -26.12
C LEU A 29 66.16 24.67 -26.28
N VAL A 30 66.47 23.77 -27.18
CA VAL A 30 65.80 22.51 -27.39
C VAL A 30 65.90 21.66 -26.11
N TRP A 31 67.02 21.57 -25.45
CA TRP A 31 67.26 20.87 -24.23
C TRP A 31 66.45 21.50 -23.04
N VAL A 32 66.38 22.84 -22.98
CA VAL A 32 65.59 23.58 -21.98
C VAL A 32 64.09 23.45 -22.24
N VAL A 33 63.62 23.48 -23.49
CA VAL A 33 62.19 23.39 -23.86
C VAL A 33 61.72 21.95 -23.86
N PHE A 34 62.51 20.97 -24.27
CA PHE A 34 62.21 19.58 -24.34
C PHE A 34 62.81 18.73 -23.21
N GLY A 35 63.71 19.31 -22.40
CA GLY A 35 64.28 18.69 -21.22
C GLY A 35 63.14 18.49 -20.20
N ASN A 36 62.82 17.22 -19.96
CA ASN A 36 61.71 16.74 -19.17
C ASN A 36 61.81 17.26 -17.70
N HIS A 37 61.35 18.48 -17.44
CA HIS A 37 61.27 19.07 -16.11
C HIS A 37 60.05 18.44 -15.40
N ARG A 38 60.20 17.17 -14.97
CA ARG A 38 59.20 16.57 -14.06
C ARG A 38 59.21 17.36 -12.76
N SER A 39 58.15 18.11 -12.55
CA SER A 39 57.95 18.86 -11.32
C SER A 39 58.00 17.88 -10.13
N THR A 40 58.94 18.09 -9.21
CA THR A 40 59.20 17.21 -8.06
C THR A 40 58.98 17.98 -6.77
N MET A 41 58.22 17.43 -5.83
CA MET A 41 57.92 18.02 -4.53
C MET A 41 58.41 17.09 -3.42
N ARG A 42 58.92 17.66 -2.32
CA ARG A 42 59.29 16.91 -1.10
C ARG A 42 58.12 16.89 -0.12
N VAL A 43 57.77 15.71 0.36
CA VAL A 43 56.63 15.50 1.25
C VAL A 43 57.10 14.64 2.45
N SER A 44 56.63 14.99 3.65
CA SER A 44 56.89 14.19 4.85
C SER A 44 56.02 12.91 4.87
N ALA A 45 56.64 11.76 5.20
CA ALA A 45 55.95 10.49 5.27
C ALA A 45 54.82 10.49 6.30
N ASP A 46 54.95 11.25 7.40
CA ASP A 46 53.95 11.31 8.48
C ASP A 46 52.60 11.85 8.05
N ASN A 47 52.54 12.59 6.94
CA ASN A 47 51.30 13.17 6.41
C ASN A 47 50.66 12.32 5.30
N LEU A 48 51.25 11.16 5.00
CA LEU A 48 50.79 10.29 3.93
C LEU A 48 50.11 9.03 4.47
N THR A 49 48.92 8.73 3.97
CA THR A 49 48.31 7.42 4.15
C THR A 49 48.65 6.57 2.95
N ILE A 50 49.54 5.57 3.18
CA ILE A 50 49.92 4.62 2.14
C ILE A 50 49.08 3.37 2.32
N SER A 51 48.47 2.89 1.24
CA SER A 51 47.64 1.72 1.20
C SER A 51 48.10 0.76 0.13
N GLN A 52 48.02 -0.52 0.39
CA GLN A 52 48.37 -1.55 -0.59
C GLN A 52 47.17 -1.83 -1.52
N VAL A 53 47.45 -2.02 -2.80
CA VAL A 53 46.51 -2.49 -3.80
C VAL A 53 46.26 -3.98 -3.59
N LEU A 54 45.02 -4.34 -3.32
CA LEU A 54 44.62 -5.71 -3.02
C LEU A 54 43.87 -6.33 -4.22
N GLN A 55 44.14 -7.60 -4.47
CA GLN A 55 43.24 -8.41 -5.30
C GLN A 55 42.36 -9.24 -4.34
N SER A 56 41.11 -8.90 -4.32
CA SER A 56 40.16 -9.56 -3.39
C SER A 56 38.75 -9.52 -3.98
N GLU A 57 37.85 -10.18 -3.30
CA GLU A 57 36.45 -10.20 -3.64
C GLU A 57 35.80 -8.82 -3.40
N PHE A 58 35.36 -8.17 -4.45
CA PHE A 58 34.63 -6.91 -4.38
C PHE A 58 33.16 -7.20 -4.11
N LYS A 59 32.69 -6.78 -2.93
CA LYS A 59 31.26 -6.82 -2.57
C LYS A 59 30.64 -5.48 -2.88
N ASP A 60 29.80 -5.46 -3.90
CA ASP A 60 29.06 -4.25 -4.28
C ASP A 60 27.84 -4.11 -3.37
N TYR A 61 27.95 -3.25 -2.37
CA TYR A 61 26.87 -3.00 -1.42
C TYR A 61 26.71 -1.52 -1.09
N VAL A 62 25.50 -1.15 -0.73
CA VAL A 62 25.17 0.17 -0.20
C VAL A 62 24.73 0.05 1.25
N ARG A 63 25.22 0.96 2.10
CA ARG A 63 24.83 1.03 3.50
C ARG A 63 23.60 1.91 3.66
N LEU A 64 22.53 1.33 4.23
CA LEU A 64 21.24 1.96 4.45
C LEU A 64 20.94 2.04 5.94
N SER A 65 20.27 3.11 6.36
CA SER A 65 19.63 3.17 7.67
C SER A 65 18.19 2.68 7.54
N GLY A 66 17.83 1.66 8.28
CA GLY A 66 16.49 1.09 8.29
C GLY A 66 15.90 1.05 9.68
N GLN A 67 14.60 1.26 9.78
CA GLN A 67 13.84 1.22 11.03
C GLN A 67 12.98 -0.04 11.09
N VAL A 68 13.01 -0.72 12.23
CA VAL A 68 12.14 -1.87 12.51
C VAL A 68 10.71 -1.38 12.66
N VAL A 69 9.81 -2.00 11.94
CA VAL A 69 8.37 -1.76 12.03
C VAL A 69 7.63 -3.10 12.09
N PRO A 70 6.42 -3.15 12.66
CA PRO A 70 5.59 -4.34 12.62
C PRO A 70 5.36 -4.81 11.19
N ILE A 71 5.14 -6.11 10.99
CA ILE A 71 4.88 -6.65 9.65
C ILE A 71 3.64 -6.02 9.02
N GLN A 72 2.63 -5.76 9.83
CA GLN A 72 1.41 -5.09 9.45
C GLN A 72 0.95 -4.11 10.53
N VAL A 73 0.44 -2.96 10.10
CA VAL A 73 -0.22 -1.97 10.95
C VAL A 73 -1.62 -1.75 10.40
N VAL A 74 -2.64 -1.99 11.24
CA VAL A 74 -4.04 -1.76 10.88
C VAL A 74 -4.56 -0.55 11.63
N GLN A 75 -5.11 0.41 10.89
CA GLN A 75 -5.71 1.59 11.48
C GLN A 75 -7.04 1.23 12.14
N LEU A 76 -7.27 1.79 13.33
CA LEU A 76 -8.51 1.64 14.08
C LEU A 76 -9.38 2.87 13.82
N SER A 77 -10.59 2.65 13.32
CA SER A 77 -11.59 3.69 13.09
C SER A 77 -12.98 3.12 13.39
N PRO A 78 -13.86 3.89 14.06
CA PRO A 78 -15.22 3.46 14.34
C PRO A 78 -16.07 3.44 13.06
N GLU A 79 -16.90 2.43 12.87
CA GLU A 79 -17.88 2.39 11.78
C GLU A 79 -19.05 3.33 12.04
N GLU A 80 -19.44 3.54 13.31
CA GLU A 80 -20.47 4.47 13.75
C GLU A 80 -19.87 5.54 14.66
N GLY A 81 -20.25 6.81 14.43
CA GLY A 81 -19.80 7.93 15.28
C GLY A 81 -20.55 7.96 16.62
N GLY A 82 -19.88 8.53 17.63
CA GLY A 82 -20.48 8.66 18.95
C GLY A 82 -19.53 9.33 19.95
N ILE A 83 -19.97 9.38 21.20
CA ILE A 83 -19.19 9.89 22.33
C ILE A 83 -18.53 8.69 23.03
N VAL A 84 -17.22 8.79 23.27
CA VAL A 84 -16.45 7.78 24.01
C VAL A 84 -16.93 7.68 25.44
N THR A 85 -17.50 6.55 25.83
CA THR A 85 -17.98 6.31 27.20
C THR A 85 -17.03 5.49 28.04
N GLU A 86 -16.24 4.63 27.38
CA GLU A 86 -15.32 3.72 28.08
C GLU A 86 -14.13 3.38 27.17
N ARG A 87 -12.94 3.37 27.73
CA ARG A 87 -11.73 2.79 27.15
C ARG A 87 -11.49 1.45 27.85
N VAL A 88 -11.71 0.36 27.13
CA VAL A 88 -11.59 -1.00 27.67
C VAL A 88 -10.14 -1.48 27.63
N ALA A 89 -9.41 -1.11 26.57
CA ALA A 89 -7.98 -1.41 26.40
C ALA A 89 -7.16 -0.13 26.44
N GLU A 90 -5.95 -0.21 26.98
CA GLU A 90 -4.98 0.86 27.03
C GLU A 90 -3.89 0.68 25.95
N GLU A 91 -3.19 1.76 25.63
CA GLU A 91 -2.02 1.71 24.73
C GLU A 91 -0.97 0.72 25.23
N GLY A 92 -0.40 -0.07 24.33
CA GLY A 92 0.55 -1.12 24.63
C GLY A 92 -0.06 -2.46 25.07
N ALA A 93 -1.39 -2.55 25.24
CA ALA A 93 -2.05 -3.80 25.57
C ALA A 93 -2.09 -4.76 24.38
N MET A 94 -1.91 -6.06 24.65
CA MET A 94 -2.14 -7.11 23.66
C MET A 94 -3.64 -7.39 23.54
N VAL A 95 -4.19 -7.26 22.36
CA VAL A 95 -5.61 -7.46 22.05
C VAL A 95 -5.79 -8.59 21.04
N LYS A 96 -6.91 -9.31 21.18
CA LYS A 96 -7.32 -10.36 20.24
C LYS A 96 -8.34 -9.83 19.26
N LYS A 97 -8.38 -10.43 18.08
CA LYS A 97 -9.39 -10.12 17.05
C LYS A 97 -10.81 -10.24 17.65
N GLY A 98 -11.60 -9.18 17.48
CA GLY A 98 -12.96 -9.09 18.01
C GLY A 98 -13.05 -8.56 19.45
N GLU A 99 -11.94 -8.37 20.15
CA GLU A 99 -11.91 -7.78 21.48
C GLU A 99 -12.30 -6.29 21.44
N VAL A 100 -13.12 -5.85 22.41
CA VAL A 100 -13.58 -4.47 22.48
C VAL A 100 -12.46 -3.58 23.00
N ILE A 101 -12.16 -2.51 22.28
CA ILE A 101 -11.12 -1.52 22.63
C ILE A 101 -11.77 -0.30 23.27
N ILE A 102 -12.81 0.27 22.64
CA ILE A 102 -13.57 1.40 23.16
C ILE A 102 -15.06 1.16 22.98
N ARG A 103 -15.85 1.78 23.85
CA ARG A 103 -17.32 1.85 23.72
C ARG A 103 -17.76 3.27 23.45
N LEU A 104 -18.62 3.42 22.46
CA LEU A 104 -19.24 4.67 22.07
C LEU A 104 -20.70 4.69 22.46
N ARG A 105 -21.25 5.89 22.69
CA ARG A 105 -22.69 6.12 22.83
C ARG A 105 -23.16 7.11 21.77
N ASN A 106 -24.27 6.76 21.13
CA ASN A 106 -24.91 7.62 20.15
C ASN A 106 -26.42 7.71 20.43
N SER A 107 -26.83 8.79 21.08
CA SER A 107 -28.24 9.01 21.44
C SER A 107 -29.15 9.14 20.21
N ASN A 108 -28.66 9.65 19.10
CA ASN A 108 -29.44 9.75 17.86
C ASN A 108 -29.73 8.34 17.29
N LEU A 109 -28.78 7.43 17.37
CA LEU A 109 -29.00 6.03 16.96
C LEU A 109 -29.98 5.32 17.89
N ASP A 110 -29.90 5.56 19.21
CA ASP A 110 -30.88 5.00 20.16
C ASP A 110 -32.32 5.49 19.85
N LEU A 111 -32.48 6.78 19.48
CA LEU A 111 -33.78 7.31 19.04
C LEU A 111 -34.24 6.71 17.69
N GLN A 112 -33.32 6.47 16.74
CA GLN A 112 -33.64 5.83 15.46
C GLN A 112 -34.13 4.38 15.69
N ILE A 113 -33.52 3.62 16.61
CA ILE A 113 -33.93 2.28 16.96
C ILE A 113 -35.35 2.32 17.56
N LEU A 114 -35.57 3.21 18.53
CA LEU A 114 -36.89 3.35 19.20
C LEU A 114 -37.98 3.71 18.19
N ASN A 115 -37.73 4.63 17.28
CA ASN A 115 -38.67 5.01 16.22
C ASN A 115 -38.99 3.84 15.28
N ALA A 116 -37.96 3.11 14.82
CA ALA A 116 -38.16 1.95 13.95
C ALA A 116 -38.96 0.82 14.66
N GLU A 117 -38.71 0.60 15.95
CA GLU A 117 -39.47 -0.37 16.75
C GLU A 117 -40.93 0.07 16.96
N ALA A 118 -41.16 1.36 17.21
CA ALA A 118 -42.51 1.91 17.34
C ALA A 118 -43.30 1.78 16.03
N GLU A 119 -42.69 2.09 14.90
CA GLU A 119 -43.30 1.95 13.57
C GLU A 119 -43.61 0.48 13.25
N LEU A 120 -42.71 -0.45 13.57
CA LEU A 120 -42.95 -1.88 13.45
C LEU A 120 -44.14 -2.30 14.27
N ALA A 121 -44.24 -1.87 15.54
CA ALA A 121 -45.35 -2.18 16.43
C ALA A 121 -46.67 -1.63 15.89
N GLU A 122 -46.69 -0.40 15.35
CA GLU A 122 -47.87 0.19 14.71
C GLU A 122 -48.36 -0.65 13.53
N LYS A 123 -47.47 -1.07 12.63
CA LYS A 123 -47.81 -1.89 11.47
C LYS A 123 -48.28 -3.30 11.87
N GLN A 124 -47.69 -3.87 12.92
CA GLN A 124 -48.16 -5.16 13.47
C GLN A 124 -49.60 -5.04 14.00
N ASN A 125 -49.90 -3.95 14.71
CA ASN A 125 -51.27 -3.70 15.19
C ASN A 125 -52.25 -3.47 14.04
N LEU A 126 -51.85 -2.72 13.02
CA LEU A 126 -52.66 -2.51 11.81
C LEU A 126 -52.99 -3.84 11.11
N LEU A 127 -51.96 -4.70 10.91
CA LEU A 127 -52.18 -6.04 10.33
C LEU A 127 -53.18 -6.86 11.15
N ARG A 128 -53.00 -6.91 12.48
CA ARG A 128 -53.91 -7.63 13.39
C ARG A 128 -55.35 -7.13 13.29
N ASN A 129 -55.54 -5.79 13.31
CA ASN A 129 -56.86 -5.19 13.20
C ASN A 129 -57.49 -5.49 11.82
N THR A 130 -56.70 -5.45 10.74
CA THR A 130 -57.17 -5.81 9.40
C THR A 130 -57.56 -7.29 9.34
N GLN A 131 -56.78 -8.19 9.94
CA GLN A 131 -57.11 -9.62 10.01
C GLN A 131 -58.42 -9.87 10.73
N VAL A 132 -58.64 -9.19 11.88
CA VAL A 132 -59.91 -9.31 12.64
C VAL A 132 -61.10 -8.78 11.82
N ALA A 133 -60.99 -7.61 11.19
CA ALA A 133 -62.02 -7.06 10.33
C ALA A 133 -62.33 -8.00 9.15
N MET A 134 -61.33 -8.53 8.47
CA MET A 134 -61.50 -9.49 7.37
C MET A 134 -62.18 -10.77 7.83
N GLN A 135 -61.91 -11.26 9.04
CA GLN A 135 -62.56 -12.43 9.60
C GLN A 135 -64.05 -12.16 9.90
N GLN A 136 -64.38 -10.98 10.43
CA GLN A 136 -65.76 -10.57 10.67
C GLN A 136 -66.53 -10.47 9.34
N ASP A 137 -65.97 -9.81 8.34
CA ASP A 137 -66.58 -9.72 7.02
C ASP A 137 -66.79 -11.09 6.36
N ARG A 138 -65.80 -12.00 6.51
CA ARG A 138 -65.91 -13.38 6.01
C ARG A 138 -67.12 -14.11 6.62
N LEU A 139 -67.31 -14.00 7.94
CA LEU A 139 -68.47 -14.60 8.63
C LEU A 139 -69.76 -13.99 8.15
N SER A 140 -69.86 -12.65 8.01
CA SER A 140 -71.05 -11.96 7.48
C SER A 140 -71.38 -12.41 6.06
N ASN A 141 -70.38 -12.49 5.19
CA ASN A 141 -70.53 -12.95 3.80
C ASN A 141 -71.00 -14.43 3.72
N GLN A 142 -70.47 -15.29 4.60
CA GLN A 142 -70.93 -16.68 4.66
C GLN A 142 -72.40 -16.77 5.07
N LEU A 143 -72.88 -15.94 6.04
CA LEU A 143 -74.25 -15.88 6.46
C LEU A 143 -75.13 -15.41 5.30
N GLU A 144 -74.75 -14.33 4.55
CA GLU A 144 -75.53 -13.87 3.43
C GLU A 144 -75.60 -14.93 2.31
N GLN A 145 -74.48 -15.62 2.00
CA GLN A 145 -74.45 -16.71 1.03
C GLN A 145 -75.40 -17.86 1.42
N ALA A 146 -75.44 -18.27 2.76
CA ALA A 146 -76.29 -19.29 3.24
C ALA A 146 -77.80 -18.90 3.16
N GLN A 147 -78.15 -17.63 3.45
CA GLN A 147 -79.50 -17.09 3.30
C GLN A 147 -79.95 -17.10 1.83
N LEU A 148 -79.15 -16.65 0.90
CA LEU A 148 -79.48 -16.66 -0.52
C LEU A 148 -79.61 -18.09 -1.07
N ALA A 149 -78.78 -19.01 -0.64
CA ALA A 149 -78.88 -20.43 -1.01
C ALA A 149 -80.23 -21.04 -0.55
N MET A 150 -80.69 -20.79 0.72
CA MET A 150 -81.97 -21.24 1.23
C MET A 150 -83.14 -20.58 0.47
N ASP A 151 -83.05 -19.28 0.13
CA ASP A 151 -84.10 -18.59 -0.68
C ASP A 151 -84.22 -19.17 -2.08
N THR A 152 -83.08 -19.42 -2.76
CA THR A 152 -83.06 -20.03 -4.08
C THR A 152 -83.68 -21.43 -4.06
N GLU A 153 -83.38 -22.22 -3.03
CA GLU A 153 -83.95 -23.56 -2.87
C GLU A 153 -85.50 -23.50 -2.60
N ARG A 154 -85.97 -22.55 -1.79
CA ARG A 154 -87.36 -22.31 -1.57
C ARG A 154 -88.09 -21.91 -2.87
N LYS A 155 -87.59 -20.99 -3.65
CA LYS A 155 -88.08 -20.56 -4.95
C LYS A 155 -88.08 -21.69 -5.99
N LEU A 156 -87.07 -22.55 -5.98
CA LEU A 156 -87.00 -23.76 -6.82
C LEU A 156 -88.15 -24.70 -6.50
N ARG A 157 -88.40 -25.00 -5.21
CA ARG A 157 -89.54 -25.86 -4.82
C ARG A 157 -90.86 -25.27 -5.25
N SER A 158 -91.08 -23.96 -5.09
CA SER A 158 -92.29 -23.28 -5.53
C SER A 158 -92.43 -23.36 -7.07
N TYR A 159 -91.44 -23.10 -7.79
CA TYR A 159 -91.40 -23.20 -9.30
C TYR A 159 -91.75 -24.65 -9.72
N GLN A 160 -91.13 -25.66 -9.15
CA GLN A 160 -91.41 -27.08 -9.44
C GLN A 160 -92.83 -27.47 -9.13
N GLN A 161 -93.38 -26.93 -8.09
CA GLN A 161 -94.83 -27.17 -7.71
C GLN A 161 -95.76 -26.51 -8.73
N GLN A 162 -95.59 -25.24 -9.06
CA GLN A 162 -96.38 -24.52 -10.04
C GLN A 162 -96.24 -25.14 -11.45
N GLN A 163 -95.07 -25.62 -11.83
CA GLN A 163 -94.83 -26.33 -13.10
C GLN A 163 -95.66 -27.61 -13.21
N ARG A 164 -95.73 -28.40 -12.14
CA ARG A 164 -96.59 -29.62 -12.14
C ARG A 164 -98.06 -29.29 -12.23
N LEU A 165 -98.51 -28.32 -11.40
CA LEU A 165 -99.89 -27.90 -11.40
C LEU A 165 -100.38 -27.29 -12.72
N TYR A 166 -99.47 -26.55 -13.42
CA TYR A 166 -99.72 -25.98 -14.73
C TYR A 166 -99.80 -27.10 -15.78
N GLY A 167 -99.01 -28.13 -15.72
CA GLY A 167 -99.10 -29.33 -16.56
C GLY A 167 -100.44 -30.04 -16.42
N GLU A 168 -101.00 -30.04 -15.19
CA GLU A 168 -102.34 -30.60 -14.85
C GLU A 168 -103.47 -29.60 -15.11
N LYS A 169 -103.18 -28.36 -15.66
CA LYS A 169 -104.15 -27.30 -15.86
C LYS A 169 -104.91 -26.77 -14.64
N LEU A 170 -104.28 -26.90 -13.46
CA LEU A 170 -104.88 -26.49 -12.19
C LEU A 170 -104.47 -25.03 -11.79
N VAL A 171 -103.51 -24.37 -12.47
CA VAL A 171 -103.08 -22.99 -12.22
C VAL A 171 -103.01 -22.20 -13.49
N SER A 172 -103.10 -20.84 -13.36
CA SER A 172 -102.93 -19.93 -14.55
C SER A 172 -101.53 -19.94 -15.02
N ARG A 173 -101.37 -19.61 -16.31
CA ARG A 173 -100.03 -19.39 -16.98
C ARG A 173 -99.23 -18.26 -16.28
N GLU A 174 -99.89 -17.27 -15.78
CA GLU A 174 -99.33 -16.12 -15.07
C GLU A 174 -98.63 -16.55 -13.80
N ASN A 175 -99.33 -17.38 -12.92
CA ASN A 175 -98.77 -17.92 -11.71
C ASN A 175 -97.54 -18.80 -11.96
N TYR A 176 -97.54 -19.58 -13.04
CA TYR A 176 -96.36 -20.37 -13.46
C TYR A 176 -95.18 -19.48 -13.89
N LEU A 177 -95.38 -18.49 -14.76
CA LEU A 177 -94.38 -17.58 -15.24
C LEU A 177 -93.82 -16.75 -14.08
N GLN A 178 -94.61 -16.27 -13.20
CA GLN A 178 -94.14 -15.54 -12.00
C GLN A 178 -93.22 -16.40 -11.13
N ALA A 179 -93.60 -17.66 -10.88
CA ALA A 179 -92.72 -18.57 -10.11
C ALA A 179 -91.38 -18.88 -10.85
N GLU A 180 -91.46 -18.99 -12.16
CA GLU A 180 -90.22 -19.14 -12.99
C GLU A 180 -89.32 -17.91 -12.92
N GLU A 181 -89.88 -16.73 -13.02
CA GLU A 181 -89.14 -15.47 -12.93
C GLU A 181 -88.51 -15.27 -11.55
N ASP A 182 -89.25 -15.53 -10.53
CA ASP A 182 -88.78 -15.48 -9.12
C ASP A 182 -87.62 -16.42 -8.90
N TYR A 183 -87.70 -17.66 -9.39
CA TYR A 183 -86.60 -18.62 -9.28
C TYR A 183 -85.39 -18.19 -10.06
N ARG A 184 -85.56 -17.72 -11.31
CA ARG A 184 -84.49 -17.21 -12.13
C ARG A 184 -83.78 -15.99 -11.50
N LEU A 185 -84.54 -15.10 -10.87
CA LEU A 185 -83.98 -13.94 -10.16
C LEU A 185 -83.17 -14.38 -8.94
N ALA A 186 -83.69 -15.34 -8.11
CA ALA A 186 -82.96 -15.88 -6.99
C ALA A 186 -81.66 -16.57 -7.38
N GLN A 187 -81.67 -17.34 -8.49
CA GLN A 187 -80.53 -18.01 -9.03
C GLN A 187 -79.43 -17.00 -9.53
N ARG A 188 -79.86 -15.91 -10.22
CA ARG A 188 -78.94 -14.85 -10.65
C ARG A 188 -78.32 -14.13 -9.45
N LYS A 189 -79.11 -13.83 -8.38
CA LYS A 189 -78.58 -13.21 -7.16
C LYS A 189 -77.55 -14.10 -6.50
N GLN A 190 -77.78 -15.40 -6.38
CA GLN A 190 -76.91 -16.39 -5.79
C GLN A 190 -75.57 -16.47 -6.60
N ALA A 191 -75.64 -16.48 -7.96
CA ALA A 191 -74.47 -16.49 -8.83
C ALA A 191 -73.62 -15.22 -8.69
N LEU A 192 -74.28 -14.04 -8.64
CA LEU A 192 -73.60 -12.76 -8.46
C LEU A 192 -72.88 -12.65 -7.10
N ILE A 193 -73.51 -13.11 -6.02
CA ILE A 193 -72.87 -13.15 -4.70
C ILE A 193 -71.69 -14.11 -4.69
N SER A 194 -71.79 -15.28 -5.31
CA SER A 194 -70.65 -16.23 -5.38
C SER A 194 -69.48 -15.61 -6.17
N GLN A 195 -69.74 -14.93 -7.26
CA GLN A 195 -68.71 -14.23 -8.06
C GLN A 195 -68.08 -13.07 -7.28
N ARG A 196 -68.89 -12.26 -6.56
CA ARG A 196 -68.38 -11.19 -5.67
C ARG A 196 -67.46 -11.74 -4.61
N LEU A 197 -67.87 -12.82 -3.92
CA LEU A 197 -67.11 -13.44 -2.84
C LEU A 197 -65.76 -14.00 -3.34
N GLN A 198 -65.76 -14.55 -4.54
CA GLN A 198 -64.52 -15.03 -5.19
C GLN A 198 -63.54 -13.88 -5.47
N GLN A 199 -64.05 -12.77 -6.04
CA GLN A 199 -63.23 -11.59 -6.31
C GLN A 199 -62.74 -10.95 -5.01
N ASP A 200 -63.60 -10.79 -4.00
CA ASP A 200 -63.20 -10.28 -2.69
C ASP A 200 -62.13 -11.14 -2.01
N SER A 201 -62.22 -12.47 -2.12
CA SER A 201 -61.21 -13.38 -1.57
C SER A 201 -59.83 -13.16 -2.19
N ILE A 202 -59.79 -13.02 -3.54
CA ILE A 202 -58.53 -12.74 -4.26
C ILE A 202 -57.96 -11.37 -3.84
N TYR A 203 -58.79 -10.33 -3.83
CA TYR A 203 -58.40 -9.00 -3.42
C TYR A 203 -57.82 -8.95 -2.01
N ARG A 204 -58.49 -9.60 -1.06
CA ARG A 204 -58.06 -9.70 0.35
C ARG A 204 -56.75 -10.47 0.48
N SER A 205 -56.59 -11.56 -0.28
CA SER A 205 -55.32 -12.30 -0.28
C SER A 205 -54.15 -11.39 -0.71
N VAL A 206 -54.29 -10.70 -1.84
CA VAL A 206 -53.27 -9.77 -2.32
C VAL A 206 -52.98 -8.65 -1.32
N GLN A 207 -54.02 -8.11 -0.69
CA GLN A 207 -53.84 -7.07 0.33
C GLN A 207 -53.09 -7.60 1.56
N MET A 208 -53.40 -8.82 2.01
CA MET A 208 -52.72 -9.46 3.14
C MET A 208 -51.25 -9.73 2.81
N ASP A 209 -50.98 -10.33 1.65
CA ASP A 209 -49.62 -10.61 1.19
C ASP A 209 -48.77 -9.31 1.16
N GLN A 210 -49.33 -8.22 0.63
CA GLN A 210 -48.68 -6.93 0.59
C GLN A 210 -48.41 -6.35 2.00
N MET A 211 -49.33 -6.52 2.94
CA MET A 211 -49.14 -6.08 4.34
C MET A 211 -48.06 -6.92 5.04
N GLU A 212 -48.03 -8.23 4.81
CA GLU A 212 -47.02 -9.15 5.35
C GLU A 212 -45.63 -8.86 4.79
N ASP A 213 -45.49 -8.60 3.49
CA ASP A 213 -44.25 -8.20 2.86
C ASP A 213 -43.73 -6.87 3.43
N ASN A 214 -44.60 -5.88 3.59
CA ASN A 214 -44.22 -4.61 4.21
C ASN A 214 -43.75 -4.82 5.67
N LEU A 215 -44.40 -5.68 6.42
CA LEU A 215 -44.02 -6.01 7.79
C LEU A 215 -42.64 -6.74 7.84
N ALA A 216 -42.38 -7.65 6.88
CA ALA A 216 -41.12 -8.35 6.76
C ALA A 216 -39.96 -7.35 6.47
N ASN A 217 -40.18 -6.39 5.55
CA ASN A 217 -39.25 -5.33 5.26
C ASN A 217 -38.94 -4.44 6.48
N MET A 218 -39.96 -4.10 7.26
CA MET A 218 -39.80 -3.33 8.48
C MET A 218 -39.02 -4.09 9.56
N ARG A 219 -39.28 -5.40 9.73
CA ARG A 219 -38.50 -6.24 10.64
C ARG A 219 -37.02 -6.23 10.25
N THR A 220 -36.73 -6.36 8.95
CA THR A 220 -35.36 -6.28 8.43
C THR A 220 -34.73 -4.93 8.74
N ASN A 221 -35.47 -3.83 8.56
CA ASN A 221 -34.97 -2.49 8.89
C ASN A 221 -34.61 -2.37 10.38
N VAL A 222 -35.49 -2.85 11.29
CA VAL A 222 -35.18 -2.84 12.73
C VAL A 222 -33.93 -3.65 13.06
N VAL A 223 -33.74 -4.81 12.43
CA VAL A 223 -32.53 -5.61 12.61
C VAL A 223 -31.29 -4.83 12.17
N LEU A 224 -31.32 -4.23 10.97
CA LEU A 224 -30.17 -3.45 10.43
C LEU A 224 -29.82 -2.24 11.32
N VAL A 225 -30.83 -1.51 11.82
CA VAL A 225 -30.58 -0.37 12.72
C VAL A 225 -30.02 -0.85 14.07
N ARG A 226 -30.48 -2.00 14.59
CA ARG A 226 -29.90 -2.61 15.80
C ARG A 226 -28.46 -3.09 15.61
N GLU A 227 -28.14 -3.65 14.44
CA GLU A 227 -26.75 -4.05 14.11
C GLU A 227 -25.79 -2.85 14.14
N ARG A 228 -26.25 -1.66 13.71
CA ARG A 228 -25.45 -0.43 13.84
C ARG A 228 -25.11 -0.11 15.30
N LYS A 229 -25.97 -0.46 16.26
CA LYS A 229 -25.68 -0.30 17.68
C LYS A 229 -24.47 -1.15 18.12
N ASN A 230 -24.32 -2.35 17.60
CA ASN A 230 -23.18 -3.21 17.90
C ASN A 230 -21.87 -2.61 17.38
N LYS A 231 -21.94 -1.77 16.33
CA LYS A 231 -20.77 -1.07 15.75
C LYS A 231 -20.29 0.12 16.58
N LEU A 232 -21.03 0.50 17.64
CA LEU A 232 -20.57 1.44 18.66
C LEU A 232 -19.52 0.83 19.59
N GLU A 233 -19.35 -0.48 19.59
CA GLU A 233 -18.20 -1.14 20.18
C GLU A 233 -17.10 -1.27 19.12
N VAL A 234 -16.07 -0.45 19.23
CA VAL A 234 -14.92 -0.53 18.34
C VAL A 234 -14.05 -1.70 18.78
N ARG A 235 -13.93 -2.69 17.90
CA ARG A 235 -13.28 -3.96 18.16
C ARG A 235 -11.98 -4.08 17.36
N ALA A 236 -11.04 -4.85 17.89
CA ALA A 236 -9.79 -5.18 17.22
C ALA A 236 -10.05 -5.97 15.92
N PRO A 237 -9.60 -5.52 14.73
CA PRO A 237 -9.76 -6.26 13.48
C PRO A 237 -8.78 -7.44 13.34
N ILE A 238 -7.65 -7.40 14.04
CA ILE A 238 -6.59 -8.41 14.06
C ILE A 238 -6.08 -8.63 15.48
N ASP A 239 -5.35 -9.73 15.70
CA ASP A 239 -4.54 -9.92 16.91
C ASP A 239 -3.33 -9.01 16.84
N GLY A 240 -2.92 -8.40 17.97
CA GLY A 240 -1.75 -7.55 18.00
C GLY A 240 -1.66 -6.66 19.23
N GLU A 241 -0.68 -5.76 19.23
CA GLU A 241 -0.51 -4.74 20.25
C GLU A 241 -1.27 -3.47 19.86
N LEU A 242 -2.08 -2.95 20.75
CA LEU A 242 -2.71 -1.65 20.60
C LEU A 242 -1.62 -0.57 20.65
N GLY A 243 -1.32 0.02 19.50
CA GLY A 243 -0.35 1.11 19.41
C GLY A 243 -0.92 2.41 19.95
N LEU A 244 -0.85 3.47 19.16
CA LEU A 244 -1.46 4.76 19.52
C LEU A 244 -2.99 4.62 19.60
N LEU A 245 -3.59 5.18 20.66
CA LEU A 245 -5.03 5.32 20.84
C LEU A 245 -5.35 6.80 21.16
N ASP A 246 -5.59 7.60 20.12
CA ASP A 246 -5.76 9.06 20.19
C ASP A 246 -7.24 9.43 20.44
N VAL A 247 -7.77 9.00 21.58
CA VAL A 247 -9.13 9.36 22.03
C VAL A 247 -9.22 9.44 23.54
N GLU A 248 -10.04 10.37 24.03
CA GLU A 248 -10.29 10.60 25.45
C GLU A 248 -11.74 10.29 25.83
N LEU A 249 -11.98 9.99 27.12
CA LEU A 249 -13.34 9.83 27.66
C LEU A 249 -14.14 11.12 27.49
N GLY A 250 -15.36 10.99 26.95
CA GLY A 250 -16.24 12.14 26.67
C GLY A 250 -15.98 12.80 25.31
N GLN A 251 -14.93 12.44 24.59
CA GLN A 251 -14.67 12.95 23.26
C GLN A 251 -15.69 12.43 22.24
N SER A 252 -16.10 13.29 21.31
CA SER A 252 -16.91 12.91 20.15
C SER A 252 -16.03 12.46 19.00
N VAL A 253 -16.30 11.27 18.46
CA VAL A 253 -15.61 10.73 17.30
C VAL A 253 -16.58 10.49 16.15
N ALA A 254 -16.15 10.83 14.94
CA ALA A 254 -16.94 10.61 13.74
C ALA A 254 -16.73 9.20 13.16
N SER A 255 -17.71 8.71 12.39
CA SER A 255 -17.54 7.48 11.60
C SER A 255 -16.37 7.63 10.63
N GLY A 256 -15.49 6.61 10.55
CA GLY A 256 -14.30 6.60 9.71
C GLY A 256 -13.11 7.43 10.22
N GLN A 257 -13.25 8.16 11.32
CA GLN A 257 -12.15 8.90 11.93
C GLN A 257 -11.09 7.94 12.46
N LYS A 258 -9.82 8.17 12.10
CA LYS A 258 -8.72 7.42 12.69
C LYS A 258 -8.64 7.73 14.18
N ILE A 259 -8.74 6.74 15.03
CA ILE A 259 -8.66 6.85 16.48
C ILE A 259 -7.48 6.11 17.09
N GLY A 260 -6.81 5.27 16.30
CA GLY A 260 -5.67 4.51 16.77
C GLY A 260 -5.13 3.55 15.72
N GLN A 261 -4.32 2.60 16.17
CA GLN A 261 -3.78 1.55 15.32
C GLN A 261 -3.45 0.29 16.13
N ILE A 262 -3.51 -0.86 15.46
CA ILE A 262 -3.05 -2.15 16.00
C ILE A 262 -1.85 -2.60 15.19
N ASN A 263 -0.80 -2.97 15.89
CA ASN A 263 0.46 -3.45 15.37
C ASN A 263 0.48 -4.98 15.43
N ASP A 264 0.58 -5.63 14.29
CA ASP A 264 0.83 -7.08 14.24
C ASP A 264 2.31 -7.33 14.54
N LEU A 265 2.57 -7.87 15.74
CA LEU A 265 3.91 -8.21 16.21
C LEU A 265 4.29 -9.68 15.99
N SER A 266 3.50 -10.43 15.22
CA SER A 266 3.84 -11.82 14.85
C SER A 266 5.18 -11.89 14.12
N ASP A 267 5.49 -10.86 13.33
CA ASP A 267 6.77 -10.68 12.67
C ASP A 267 7.11 -9.19 12.53
N TYR A 268 8.35 -8.90 12.12
CA TYR A 268 8.86 -7.56 11.90
C TYR A 268 9.44 -7.43 10.51
N LYS A 269 9.41 -6.23 9.97
CA LYS A 269 10.15 -5.83 8.77
C LYS A 269 11.03 -4.65 9.09
N ILE A 270 12.05 -4.43 8.27
CA ILE A 270 12.84 -3.20 8.33
C ILE A 270 12.48 -2.34 7.13
N GLU A 271 11.99 -1.15 7.41
CA GLU A 271 11.75 -0.11 6.40
C GLU A 271 13.00 0.76 6.27
N ALA A 272 13.56 0.84 5.07
CA ALA A 272 14.74 1.64 4.79
C ALA A 272 14.49 2.59 3.61
N GLN A 273 15.23 3.72 3.64
CA GLN A 273 15.24 4.67 2.56
C GLN A 273 16.52 4.51 1.75
N VAL A 274 16.37 4.35 0.45
CA VAL A 274 17.47 4.20 -0.52
C VAL A 274 17.52 5.44 -1.40
N ASP A 275 18.73 5.93 -1.70
CA ASP A 275 18.94 7.06 -2.59
C ASP A 275 18.48 6.72 -4.03
N GLU A 276 17.85 7.69 -4.72
CA GLU A 276 17.30 7.52 -6.07
C GLU A 276 18.33 7.05 -7.10
N HIS A 277 19.62 7.36 -6.87
CA HIS A 277 20.71 6.92 -7.74
C HIS A 277 20.77 5.39 -7.92
N TYR A 278 20.24 4.64 -6.96
CA TYR A 278 20.24 3.18 -6.98
C TYR A 278 18.93 2.57 -7.52
N ILE A 279 17.95 3.37 -7.97
CA ILE A 279 16.60 2.90 -8.30
C ILE A 279 16.56 1.81 -9.38
N ASP A 280 17.43 1.92 -10.39
CA ASP A 280 17.50 0.94 -11.49
C ASP A 280 18.13 -0.38 -11.06
N ARG A 281 18.93 -0.37 -9.98
CA ARG A 281 19.70 -1.50 -9.49
C ARG A 281 19.00 -2.24 -8.35
N VAL A 282 18.16 -1.54 -7.59
CA VAL A 282 17.47 -2.11 -6.42
C VAL A 282 16.18 -2.82 -6.85
N LYS A 283 16.22 -4.14 -6.83
CA LYS A 283 15.12 -5.03 -7.24
C LYS A 283 14.71 -5.93 -6.08
N THR A 284 13.46 -6.35 -6.08
CA THR A 284 12.96 -7.34 -5.12
C THR A 284 13.77 -8.63 -5.17
N GLY A 285 14.01 -9.24 -4.02
CA GLY A 285 14.80 -10.46 -3.88
C GLY A 285 16.29 -10.22 -3.59
N LEU A 286 16.80 -8.98 -3.62
CA LEU A 286 18.15 -8.69 -3.18
C LEU A 286 18.33 -8.99 -1.69
N THR A 287 19.54 -9.41 -1.33
CA THR A 287 19.92 -9.72 0.04
C THR A 287 20.47 -8.48 0.74
N ALA A 288 20.10 -8.30 1.98
CA ALA A 288 20.70 -7.32 2.87
C ALA A 288 21.15 -8.00 4.16
N SER A 289 22.21 -7.52 4.76
CA SER A 289 22.70 -8.02 6.03
C SER A 289 22.96 -6.89 7.01
N PHE A 290 22.84 -7.18 8.32
CA PHE A 290 23.27 -6.27 9.38
C PHE A 290 23.85 -7.05 10.53
N ALA A 291 24.78 -6.44 11.26
CA ALA A 291 25.38 -7.01 12.45
C ALA A 291 24.70 -6.47 13.72
N ARG A 292 24.47 -7.37 14.69
CA ARG A 292 24.03 -7.01 16.04
C ARG A 292 24.85 -7.82 17.04
N GLY A 293 25.77 -7.14 17.72
CA GLY A 293 26.78 -7.83 18.53
C GLY A 293 27.74 -8.64 17.63
N GLU A 294 27.92 -9.90 17.92
CA GLU A 294 28.76 -10.82 17.14
C GLU A 294 28.00 -11.55 16.02
N GLU A 295 26.66 -11.41 15.98
CA GLU A 295 25.83 -12.11 15.02
C GLU A 295 25.49 -11.24 13.81
N THR A 296 25.46 -11.88 12.64
CA THR A 296 25.03 -11.26 11.38
C THR A 296 23.70 -11.85 10.97
N TYR A 297 22.72 -10.97 10.75
CA TYR A 297 21.38 -11.33 10.33
C TYR A 297 21.18 -11.01 8.86
N THR A 298 20.51 -11.91 8.15
CA THR A 298 20.25 -11.78 6.72
C THR A 298 18.77 -11.47 6.49
N MET A 299 18.52 -10.59 5.55
CA MET A 299 17.20 -10.16 5.15
C MET A 299 17.07 -10.19 3.63
N SER A 300 15.85 -10.31 3.14
CA SER A 300 15.55 -10.15 1.73
C SER A 300 14.70 -8.91 1.47
N LEU A 301 14.99 -8.22 0.38
CA LEU A 301 14.22 -7.09 -0.10
C LEU A 301 12.87 -7.59 -0.65
N ARG A 302 11.80 -7.40 0.12
CA ARG A 302 10.45 -7.85 -0.22
C ARG A 302 9.74 -6.90 -1.16
N LYS A 303 9.88 -5.58 -0.90
CA LYS A 303 9.13 -4.57 -1.63
C LYS A 303 9.94 -3.31 -1.86
N VAL A 304 9.84 -2.79 -3.08
CA VAL A 304 10.36 -1.48 -3.47
C VAL A 304 9.16 -0.58 -3.77
N TYR A 305 9.14 0.61 -3.18
CA TYR A 305 8.12 1.61 -3.47
C TYR A 305 8.69 2.59 -4.51
N PRO A 306 8.12 2.66 -5.72
CA PRO A 306 8.73 3.43 -6.81
C PRO A 306 8.61 4.94 -6.64
N GLU A 307 7.86 5.40 -5.65
CA GLU A 307 7.69 6.83 -5.38
C GLU A 307 8.95 7.40 -4.73
N VAL A 308 9.61 8.34 -5.43
CA VAL A 308 10.76 9.08 -4.92
C VAL A 308 10.28 10.33 -4.19
N ARG A 309 10.70 10.49 -2.94
CA ARG A 309 10.47 11.69 -2.12
C ARG A 309 11.79 12.19 -1.57
N GLN A 310 12.12 13.46 -1.78
CA GLN A 310 13.36 14.09 -1.32
C GLN A 310 14.62 13.33 -1.77
N GLY A 311 14.64 12.83 -3.03
CA GLY A 311 15.77 12.09 -3.59
C GLY A 311 15.94 10.66 -3.05
N LYS A 312 14.92 10.10 -2.36
CA LYS A 312 14.96 8.75 -1.80
C LYS A 312 13.68 7.99 -2.09
N PHE A 313 13.78 6.67 -2.20
CA PHE A 313 12.65 5.77 -2.29
C PHE A 313 12.66 4.77 -1.12
N ARG A 314 11.48 4.31 -0.76
CA ARG A 314 11.27 3.41 0.38
C ARG A 314 11.35 1.96 -0.03
N THR A 315 11.92 1.14 0.85
CA THR A 315 12.08 -0.30 0.67
C THR A 315 11.74 -1.04 1.96
N ASP A 316 11.08 -2.21 1.83
CA ASP A 316 10.76 -3.10 2.96
C ASP A 316 11.61 -4.37 2.86
N PHE A 317 12.34 -4.66 3.93
CA PHE A 317 13.13 -5.87 4.12
C PHE A 317 12.45 -6.80 5.12
N VAL A 318 12.43 -8.08 4.84
CA VAL A 318 11.94 -9.12 5.73
C VAL A 318 13.07 -10.06 6.14
N PHE A 319 13.02 -10.57 7.36
CA PHE A 319 14.01 -11.50 7.87
C PHE A 319 13.95 -12.82 7.09
N HIS A 320 15.13 -13.38 6.82
CA HIS A 320 15.27 -14.69 6.20
C HIS A 320 15.90 -15.65 7.22
N GLY A 321 15.08 -16.50 7.83
CA GLY A 321 15.50 -17.45 8.85
C GLY A 321 15.42 -16.86 10.27
N VAL A 322 16.55 -16.85 11.00
CA VAL A 322 16.60 -16.40 12.38
C VAL A 322 16.52 -14.88 12.47
N ARG A 323 15.65 -14.39 13.34
CA ARG A 323 15.55 -12.96 13.69
C ARG A 323 16.24 -12.69 15.04
N PRO A 324 16.69 -11.46 15.28
CA PRO A 324 17.24 -11.09 16.59
C PRO A 324 16.24 -11.30 17.71
N GLU A 325 16.67 -11.86 18.82
CA GLU A 325 15.89 -11.86 20.05
C GLU A 325 15.67 -10.42 20.55
N ASN A 326 14.53 -10.16 21.18
CA ASN A 326 14.19 -8.85 21.75
C ASN A 326 14.21 -7.68 20.72
N ILE A 327 13.81 -7.95 19.48
CA ILE A 327 13.60 -6.90 18.49
C ILE A 327 12.35 -6.08 18.86
N ARG A 328 12.45 -4.75 18.77
CA ARG A 328 11.34 -3.83 19.08
C ARG A 328 11.10 -2.89 17.93
N SER A 329 9.84 -2.55 17.70
CA SER A 329 9.45 -1.49 16.77
C SER A 329 10.15 -0.18 17.11
N GLY A 330 10.57 0.58 16.09
CA GLY A 330 11.29 1.84 16.24
C GLY A 330 12.81 1.72 16.33
N GLN A 331 13.38 0.53 16.54
CA GLN A 331 14.84 0.33 16.52
C GLN A 331 15.40 0.60 15.14
N THR A 332 16.59 1.23 15.08
CA THR A 332 17.29 1.52 13.83
C THR A 332 18.49 0.56 13.68
N TYR A 333 18.59 -0.05 12.49
CA TYR A 333 19.73 -0.86 12.08
C TYR A 333 20.36 -0.32 10.80
N TYR A 334 21.68 -0.51 10.66
CA TYR A 334 22.40 -0.20 9.45
C TYR A 334 22.51 -1.46 8.59
N LEU A 335 21.81 -1.47 7.47
CA LEU A 335 21.76 -2.58 6.53
C LEU A 335 22.84 -2.40 5.46
N ASN A 336 23.53 -3.47 5.09
CA ASN A 336 24.36 -3.55 3.90
C ASN A 336 23.54 -4.26 2.82
N LEU A 337 22.96 -3.49 1.88
CA LEU A 337 22.20 -4.03 0.76
C LEU A 337 23.16 -4.42 -0.36
N GLU A 338 23.21 -5.69 -0.72
CA GLU A 338 24.02 -6.23 -1.80
C GLU A 338 23.38 -5.91 -3.16
N LEU A 339 24.11 -5.21 -4.03
CA LEU A 339 23.65 -4.77 -5.35
C LEU A 339 24.09 -5.68 -6.50
N GLY A 340 24.91 -6.67 -6.20
CA GLY A 340 25.45 -7.63 -7.16
C GLY A 340 26.14 -8.79 -6.45
N GLN A 341 26.50 -9.81 -7.23
CA GLN A 341 27.30 -10.92 -6.71
C GLN A 341 28.75 -10.46 -6.51
N PRO A 342 29.44 -10.99 -5.48
CA PRO A 342 30.87 -10.75 -5.27
C PRO A 342 31.70 -11.21 -6.47
N GLU A 343 32.64 -10.37 -6.90
CA GLU A 343 33.53 -10.65 -8.03
C GLU A 343 34.97 -10.34 -7.65
N GLN A 344 35.94 -11.08 -8.19
CA GLN A 344 37.36 -10.79 -7.99
C GLN A 344 37.74 -9.49 -8.71
N ALA A 345 38.28 -8.54 -7.96
CA ALA A 345 38.64 -7.23 -8.48
C ALA A 345 39.91 -6.69 -7.83
N ILE A 346 40.55 -5.71 -8.48
CA ILE A 346 41.65 -4.94 -7.91
C ILE A 346 41.05 -3.81 -7.10
N LEU A 347 41.42 -3.73 -5.84
CA LEU A 347 40.82 -2.84 -4.85
C LEU A 347 41.83 -1.88 -4.25
N ILE A 348 41.42 -0.63 -4.08
CA ILE A 348 42.14 0.36 -3.25
C ILE A 348 41.19 0.89 -2.17
N PRO A 349 41.65 1.09 -0.93
CA PRO A 349 40.82 1.67 0.13
C PRO A 349 40.38 3.09 -0.27
N ARG A 350 39.18 3.45 0.16
CA ARG A 350 38.68 4.81 -0.03
C ARG A 350 39.56 5.80 0.73
N GLY A 351 39.82 6.91 0.07
CA GLY A 351 40.67 7.96 0.63
C GLY A 351 40.33 9.33 0.06
N THR A 352 40.88 10.37 0.70
CA THR A 352 40.63 11.77 0.35
C THR A 352 41.25 12.18 -0.95
N PHE A 353 42.19 11.37 -1.51
CA PHE A 353 42.77 11.62 -2.86
C PHE A 353 41.70 11.78 -3.95
N PHE A 354 40.59 11.07 -3.80
CA PHE A 354 39.46 11.06 -4.76
C PHE A 354 38.85 12.45 -4.95
N GLN A 355 38.79 13.26 -3.89
CA GLN A 355 38.17 14.59 -3.93
C GLN A 355 38.86 15.50 -4.95
N LYS A 356 40.22 15.43 -5.04
CA LYS A 356 40.99 16.22 -6.00
C LYS A 356 41.12 15.57 -7.36
N THR A 357 41.21 14.24 -7.42
CA THR A 357 41.54 13.53 -8.68
C THR A 357 40.29 13.07 -9.44
N GLY A 358 39.13 13.02 -8.79
CA GLY A 358 37.91 12.39 -9.33
C GLY A 358 38.13 10.92 -9.71
N GLY A 359 39.21 10.27 -9.22
CA GLY A 359 39.55 8.90 -9.58
C GLY A 359 40.26 8.73 -10.91
N ALA A 360 40.70 9.82 -11.56
CA ALA A 360 41.38 9.75 -12.84
C ALA A 360 42.90 9.39 -12.73
N TRP A 361 43.49 9.63 -11.56
CA TRP A 361 44.89 9.32 -11.31
C TRP A 361 45.18 9.18 -9.81
N ILE A 362 46.28 8.50 -9.47
CA ILE A 362 46.77 8.28 -8.12
C ILE A 362 48.31 8.31 -8.09
N TYR A 363 48.92 8.60 -6.93
CA TYR A 363 50.36 8.43 -6.75
C TYR A 363 50.64 6.99 -6.32
N VAL A 364 51.53 6.33 -7.14
CA VAL A 364 52.01 4.97 -6.88
C VAL A 364 53.44 5.09 -6.31
N LEU A 365 53.67 4.39 -5.23
CA LEU A 365 54.98 4.36 -4.55
C LEU A 365 55.92 3.48 -5.33
N SER A 366 57.17 3.94 -5.46
CA SER A 366 58.25 3.17 -6.03
C SER A 366 58.71 2.06 -5.06
N ALA A 367 59.32 1.02 -5.55
CA ALA A 367 59.77 -0.12 -4.74
C ALA A 367 60.75 0.25 -3.61
N ASP A 368 61.46 1.40 -3.73
CA ASP A 368 62.36 1.92 -2.68
C ASP A 368 61.63 2.67 -1.56
N GLY A 369 60.34 2.92 -1.71
CA GLY A 369 59.52 3.65 -0.73
C GLY A 369 59.81 5.13 -0.59
N ARG A 370 60.79 5.67 -1.37
CA ARG A 370 61.28 7.05 -1.25
C ARG A 370 60.69 8.00 -2.28
N THR A 371 60.05 7.46 -3.31
CA THR A 371 59.50 8.28 -4.38
C THR A 371 58.11 7.76 -4.75
N ALA A 372 57.22 8.66 -5.11
CA ALA A 372 55.96 8.31 -5.70
C ALA A 372 55.72 9.08 -7.01
N TYR A 373 55.06 8.45 -7.95
CA TYR A 373 54.78 9.03 -9.25
C TYR A 373 53.32 8.94 -9.62
N ARG A 374 52.85 9.97 -10.28
CA ARG A 374 51.47 10.09 -10.76
C ARG A 374 51.22 9.06 -11.86
N ARG A 375 50.17 8.24 -11.67
CA ARG A 375 49.73 7.24 -12.66
C ARG A 375 48.25 7.41 -12.91
N SER A 376 47.84 7.42 -14.18
CA SER A 376 46.46 7.43 -14.58
C SER A 376 45.81 6.08 -14.22
N ILE A 377 44.60 6.14 -13.66
CA ILE A 377 43.79 4.98 -13.28
C ILE A 377 42.38 5.15 -13.80
N ARG A 378 41.69 4.05 -13.89
CA ARG A 378 40.23 4.05 -14.15
C ARG A 378 39.50 3.31 -13.01
N ILE A 379 38.72 4.08 -12.27
CA ILE A 379 37.89 3.53 -11.18
C ILE A 379 36.57 3.04 -11.77
N GLY A 380 36.14 1.87 -11.34
CA GLY A 380 34.86 1.25 -11.67
C GLY A 380 33.81 1.47 -10.55
N ARG A 381 33.27 0.36 -10.02
CA ARG A 381 32.32 0.37 -8.93
C ARG A 381 32.97 0.81 -7.62
N GLN A 382 32.14 1.25 -6.67
CA GLN A 382 32.60 1.66 -5.34
C GLN A 382 31.65 1.17 -4.27
N ASN A 383 32.20 0.80 -3.13
CA ASN A 383 31.45 0.54 -1.91
C ASN A 383 31.93 1.47 -0.77
N PRO A 384 31.37 1.44 0.42
CA PRO A 384 31.80 2.30 1.52
C PRO A 384 33.26 2.18 1.94
N GLN A 385 33.96 1.09 1.61
CA GLN A 385 35.33 0.82 2.03
C GLN A 385 36.35 0.90 0.90
N TYR A 386 35.99 0.51 -0.33
CA TYR A 386 36.91 0.33 -1.44
C TYR A 386 36.43 0.95 -2.74
N TYR A 387 37.37 1.31 -3.59
CA TYR A 387 37.17 1.54 -5.02
C TYR A 387 37.67 0.33 -5.80
N GLU A 388 36.93 -0.12 -6.78
CA GLU A 388 37.33 -1.07 -7.79
C GLU A 388 38.20 -0.34 -8.83
N VAL A 389 39.38 -0.87 -9.15
CA VAL A 389 40.24 -0.33 -10.18
C VAL A 389 40.20 -1.22 -11.41
N LEU A 390 39.73 -0.66 -12.52
CA LEU A 390 39.61 -1.39 -13.78
C LEU A 390 40.93 -1.40 -14.57
N GLU A 391 41.71 -0.32 -14.48
CA GLU A 391 42.98 -0.17 -15.21
C GLU A 391 43.93 0.72 -14.43
N GLY A 392 45.23 0.46 -14.58
CA GLY A 392 46.33 1.35 -14.15
C GLY A 392 47.07 0.93 -12.89
N LEU A 393 46.59 -0.09 -12.13
CA LEU A 393 47.28 -0.61 -10.95
C LEU A 393 47.40 -2.13 -11.00
N GLU A 394 48.46 -2.64 -10.35
CA GLU A 394 48.71 -4.05 -10.20
C GLU A 394 48.58 -4.45 -8.70
N PRO A 395 48.10 -5.68 -8.40
CA PRO A 395 48.04 -6.18 -7.03
C PRO A 395 49.43 -6.13 -6.37
N GLY A 396 49.46 -5.67 -5.11
CA GLY A 396 50.68 -5.56 -4.32
C GLY A 396 51.39 -4.20 -4.42
N GLU A 397 51.03 -3.35 -5.36
CA GLU A 397 51.55 -1.98 -5.41
C GLU A 397 51.08 -1.17 -4.20
N CYS A 398 51.89 -0.18 -3.81
CA CYS A 398 51.51 0.76 -2.75
C CYS A 398 51.08 2.08 -3.35
N VAL A 399 49.97 2.64 -2.90
CA VAL A 399 49.41 3.90 -3.40
C VAL A 399 49.12 4.86 -2.24
N ILE A 400 49.17 6.16 -2.52
CA ILE A 400 48.90 7.20 -1.53
C ILE A 400 47.38 7.50 -1.58
N THR A 401 46.67 7.25 -0.50
CA THR A 401 45.22 7.44 -0.37
C THR A 401 44.84 8.68 0.42
N SER A 402 45.81 9.38 1.02
CA SER A 402 45.59 10.68 1.69
C SER A 402 45.23 11.79 0.69
N GLY A 403 44.82 12.96 1.22
CA GLY A 403 44.50 14.13 0.37
C GLY A 403 45.70 14.70 -0.39
N TYR A 404 45.47 15.20 -1.62
CA TYR A 404 46.50 15.75 -2.48
C TYR A 404 46.48 17.29 -2.55
N GLU A 405 45.81 17.94 -1.64
CA GLU A 405 45.58 19.39 -1.65
C GLU A 405 46.91 20.18 -1.64
N GLY A 406 47.93 19.65 -0.92
CA GLY A 406 49.27 20.25 -0.83
C GLY A 406 50.23 19.90 -1.97
N PHE A 407 49.90 18.96 -2.87
CA PHE A 407 50.88 18.43 -3.82
C PHE A 407 50.95 19.18 -5.16
N GLY A 408 50.07 20.17 -5.38
CA GLY A 408 49.99 20.92 -6.64
C GLY A 408 49.80 20.00 -7.86
N ASP A 409 50.45 20.35 -8.99
CA ASP A 409 50.43 19.55 -10.22
C ASP A 409 51.74 18.75 -10.44
N ASN A 410 52.42 18.42 -9.32
CA ASN A 410 53.68 17.70 -9.39
C ASN A 410 53.47 16.26 -9.88
N GLU A 411 54.35 15.81 -10.80
CA GLU A 411 54.31 14.45 -11.34
C GLU A 411 55.03 13.42 -10.45
N ARG A 412 55.94 13.92 -9.61
CA ARG A 412 56.77 13.09 -8.73
C ARG A 412 56.85 13.68 -7.32
N LEU A 413 56.74 12.83 -6.32
CA LEU A 413 56.90 13.17 -4.92
C LEU A 413 58.17 12.48 -4.38
N GLU A 414 59.00 13.21 -3.60
CA GLU A 414 60.11 12.66 -2.81
C GLU A 414 59.65 12.57 -1.35
N ILE A 415 59.63 11.37 -0.79
CA ILE A 415 59.13 11.08 0.55
C ILE A 415 60.31 11.07 1.52
N ARG A 416 60.20 11.84 2.56
CA ARG A 416 61.21 11.93 3.62
C ARG A 416 60.63 11.49 4.99
#